data_90da1b41806a960372428b304034d803
#
_entry.id   90da1b41806a960372428b304034d803
#
_cell.length_a   1.000
_cell.length_b   1.000
_cell.length_c   1.000
_cell.angle_alpha   90.00
_cell.angle_beta   90.00
_cell.angle_gamma   90.00
#
_symmetry.space_group_name_H-M   'P 1'
#
loop_
_entity.id
_entity.type
_entity.pdbx_description
1 polymer ?
#
loop_
_entity_poly.entity_id
_entity_poly.type
_entity_poly.pdbx_seq_one_letter_code
_entity_poly.pdbx_strand_id
1 'polypeptide(L)'
;AKAFADDMEKAHNTPQPVIPVVIDSYGGQCYSLLDMVAAIQSATLPVVTILEGKGMSCGAMLFAMGTQRYMAPHATLMLHDVSTGTYGKVEDVKADVKEAERLHKLIFKLIAENAGKDEDYFTKQLHDRSHAEWYLTAKDAKKHNLCTHIGVPELTVSVDVNYKFGVL
;
A
#
# COMPACT_ATOMS: atom_id res chain seq x y z
N ALA A 1 6.41 -10.34 1.41
CA ALA A 1 7.05 -9.30 2.24
C ALA A 1 8.57 -9.31 2.11
N LYS A 2 9.26 -10.45 2.38
CA LYS A 2 10.74 -10.48 2.35
C LYS A 2 11.33 -9.98 1.02
N ALA A 3 10.91 -10.50 -0.12
CA ALA A 3 11.41 -10.06 -1.43
C ALA A 3 11.20 -8.54 -1.63
N PHE A 4 10.06 -8.00 -1.19
CA PHE A 4 9.80 -6.57 -1.24
C PHE A 4 10.80 -5.76 -0.41
N ALA A 5 11.09 -6.21 0.82
CA ALA A 5 12.08 -5.55 1.67
C ALA A 5 13.49 -5.60 1.06
N ASP A 6 13.89 -6.76 0.52
CA ASP A 6 15.18 -6.93 -0.17
C ASP A 6 15.29 -6.00 -1.41
N ASP A 7 14.19 -5.78 -2.15
CA ASP A 7 14.16 -4.89 -3.31
C ASP A 7 14.15 -3.41 -2.89
N MET A 8 13.49 -3.06 -1.79
CA MET A 8 13.56 -1.72 -1.21
C MET A 8 15.00 -1.37 -0.78
N GLU A 9 15.71 -2.32 -0.16
CA GLU A 9 17.13 -2.15 0.20
C GLU A 9 18.02 -1.95 -1.03
N LYS A 10 17.82 -2.74 -2.09
CA LYS A 10 18.54 -2.56 -3.37
C LYS A 10 18.26 -1.19 -3.98
N ALA A 11 17.00 -0.73 -3.94
CA ALA A 11 16.61 0.57 -4.46
C ALA A 11 17.33 1.73 -3.76
N HIS A 12 17.57 1.63 -2.44
CA HIS A 12 18.35 2.61 -1.70
C HIS A 12 19.82 2.69 -2.13
N ASN A 13 20.37 1.61 -2.69
CA ASN A 13 21.75 1.52 -3.15
C ASN A 13 21.94 2.02 -4.60
N THR A 14 20.88 2.55 -5.22
CA THR A 14 20.94 3.16 -6.55
C THR A 14 20.88 4.69 -6.44
N PRO A 15 21.50 5.44 -7.37
CA PRO A 15 21.53 6.90 -7.32
C PRO A 15 20.23 7.54 -7.84
N GLN A 16 19.08 7.06 -7.37
CA GLN A 16 17.75 7.55 -7.75
C GLN A 16 17.18 8.47 -6.66
N PRO A 17 16.45 9.52 -7.01
CA PRO A 17 15.90 10.46 -6.03
C PRO A 17 14.61 9.95 -5.36
N VAL A 18 13.97 8.91 -5.91
CA VAL A 18 12.70 8.33 -5.42
C VAL A 18 12.70 6.83 -5.65
N ILE A 19 11.90 6.11 -4.88
CA ILE A 19 11.69 4.66 -5.07
C ILE A 19 10.29 4.45 -5.66
N PRO A 20 10.17 4.09 -6.96
CA PRO A 20 8.87 3.76 -7.54
C PRO A 20 8.44 2.34 -7.14
N VAL A 21 7.19 2.21 -6.70
CA VAL A 21 6.55 0.94 -6.37
C VAL A 21 5.29 0.79 -7.21
N VAL A 22 5.35 -0.07 -8.23
CA VAL A 22 4.19 -0.38 -9.08
C VAL A 22 3.35 -1.46 -8.40
N ILE A 23 2.04 -1.23 -8.32
CA ILE A 23 1.10 -2.11 -7.65
C ILE A 23 0.07 -2.66 -8.65
N ASP A 24 -0.04 -3.97 -8.71
CA ASP A 24 -1.11 -4.73 -9.36
C ASP A 24 -1.42 -5.94 -8.48
N SER A 25 -2.45 -5.82 -7.63
CA SER A 25 -2.67 -6.79 -6.56
C SER A 25 -4.14 -6.94 -6.20
N TYR A 26 -4.58 -8.17 -5.99
CA TYR A 26 -5.87 -8.48 -5.36
C TYR A 26 -5.84 -8.40 -3.82
N GLY A 27 -4.68 -8.20 -3.22
CA GLY A 27 -4.50 -8.18 -1.77
C GLY A 27 -3.78 -9.41 -1.26
N GLY A 28 -3.96 -9.70 0.02
CA GLY A 28 -3.28 -10.84 0.67
C GLY A 28 -3.33 -10.73 2.20
N GLN A 29 -2.30 -11.22 2.86
CA GLN A 29 -2.26 -11.32 4.32
C GLN A 29 -1.86 -9.99 4.97
N CYS A 30 -2.56 -9.64 6.06
CA CYS A 30 -2.34 -8.40 6.80
C CYS A 30 -0.92 -8.28 7.38
N TYR A 31 -0.35 -9.36 7.91
CA TYR A 31 1.03 -9.32 8.43
C TYR A 31 2.06 -9.04 7.34
N SER A 32 1.90 -9.65 6.16
CA SER A 32 2.76 -9.35 5.02
C SER A 32 2.61 -7.90 4.55
N LEU A 33 1.40 -7.34 4.63
CA LEU A 33 1.19 -5.91 4.38
C LEU A 33 1.95 -5.05 5.39
N LEU A 34 1.86 -5.37 6.70
CA LEU A 34 2.54 -4.59 7.74
C LEU A 34 4.07 -4.60 7.57
N ASP A 35 4.65 -5.73 7.18
CA ASP A 35 6.08 -5.81 6.86
C ASP A 35 6.45 -4.90 5.68
N MET A 36 5.63 -4.89 4.61
CA MET A 36 5.86 -4.01 3.45
C MET A 36 5.65 -2.53 3.80
N VAL A 37 4.67 -2.22 4.64
CA VAL A 37 4.45 -0.86 5.15
C VAL A 37 5.64 -0.40 5.97
N ALA A 38 6.18 -1.24 6.86
CA ALA A 38 7.38 -0.94 7.62
C ALA A 38 8.59 -0.64 6.71
N ALA A 39 8.76 -1.39 5.62
CA ALA A 39 9.81 -1.13 4.64
C ALA A 39 9.63 0.23 3.93
N ILE A 40 8.38 0.61 3.58
CA ILE A 40 8.09 1.93 3.01
C ILE A 40 8.37 3.05 4.03
N GLN A 41 7.91 2.90 5.27
CA GLN A 41 8.07 3.91 6.31
C GLN A 41 9.53 4.11 6.77
N SER A 42 10.34 3.06 6.69
CA SER A 42 11.78 3.14 7.00
C SER A 42 12.62 3.68 5.84
N ALA A 43 12.02 3.88 4.66
CA ALA A 43 12.74 4.39 3.50
C ALA A 43 13.22 5.82 3.74
N THR A 44 14.49 6.09 3.43
CA THR A 44 15.08 7.43 3.50
C THR A 44 14.78 8.27 2.26
N LEU A 45 14.45 7.62 1.15
CA LEU A 45 14.01 8.23 -0.09
C LEU A 45 12.48 8.26 -0.17
N PRO A 46 11.88 9.26 -0.82
CA PRO A 46 10.44 9.26 -1.05
C PRO A 46 10.00 8.02 -1.84
N VAL A 47 8.97 7.33 -1.35
CA VAL A 47 8.38 6.19 -2.04
C VAL A 47 7.17 6.66 -2.86
N VAL A 48 7.21 6.42 -4.16
CA VAL A 48 6.13 6.77 -5.09
C VAL A 48 5.38 5.51 -5.46
N THR A 49 4.12 5.40 -5.06
CA THR A 49 3.28 4.27 -5.42
C THR A 49 2.50 4.56 -6.71
N ILE A 50 2.45 3.58 -7.61
CA ILE A 50 1.85 3.69 -8.93
C ILE A 50 0.85 2.55 -9.11
N LEU A 51 -0.39 2.90 -9.43
CA LEU A 51 -1.48 1.96 -9.69
C LEU A 51 -1.97 2.11 -11.13
N GLU A 52 -1.65 1.14 -11.97
CA GLU A 52 -2.05 1.14 -13.37
C GLU A 52 -3.35 0.38 -13.64
N GLY A 53 -3.60 -0.71 -12.92
CA GLY A 53 -4.76 -1.57 -13.09
C GLY A 53 -5.62 -1.66 -11.83
N LYS A 54 -5.20 -2.47 -10.89
CA LYS A 54 -5.97 -2.74 -9.67
C LYS A 54 -5.13 -2.75 -8.40
N GLY A 55 -5.71 -2.23 -7.33
CA GLY A 55 -5.23 -2.40 -5.96
C GLY A 55 -6.40 -2.74 -5.06
N MET A 56 -6.50 -4.01 -4.66
CA MET A 56 -7.61 -4.48 -3.86
C MET A 56 -7.14 -4.87 -2.46
N SER A 57 -7.98 -4.63 -1.42
CA SER A 57 -7.68 -5.08 -0.06
C SER A 57 -6.29 -4.59 0.40
N CYS A 58 -5.41 -5.49 0.85
CA CYS A 58 -4.02 -5.15 1.21
C CYS A 58 -3.25 -4.44 0.09
N GLY A 59 -3.57 -4.66 -1.19
CA GLY A 59 -2.97 -3.93 -2.32
C GLY A 59 -3.37 -2.46 -2.34
N ALA A 60 -4.63 -2.15 -2.03
CA ALA A 60 -5.11 -0.77 -1.88
C ALA A 60 -4.46 -0.07 -0.67
N MET A 61 -4.31 -0.81 0.44
CA MET A 61 -3.64 -0.30 1.64
C MET A 61 -2.17 0.04 1.36
N LEU A 62 -1.45 -0.85 0.68
CA LEU A 62 -0.06 -0.62 0.31
C LEU A 62 0.09 0.58 -0.63
N PHE A 63 -0.81 0.71 -1.62
CA PHE A 63 -0.85 1.87 -2.51
C PHE A 63 -1.00 3.18 -1.72
N ALA A 64 -1.88 3.18 -0.73
CA ALA A 64 -2.14 4.36 0.10
C ALA A 64 -0.95 4.79 0.96
N MET A 65 0.11 3.97 1.09
CA MET A 65 1.29 4.28 1.93
C MET A 65 2.37 5.10 1.21
N GLY A 66 2.30 5.28 -0.10
CA GLY A 66 3.26 6.10 -0.84
C GLY A 66 3.24 7.58 -0.43
N THR A 67 4.38 8.25 -0.50
CA THR A 67 4.51 9.70 -0.31
C THR A 67 3.78 10.46 -1.43
N GLN A 68 3.94 9.98 -2.67
CA GLN A 68 3.13 10.36 -3.83
C GLN A 68 2.46 9.09 -4.37
N ARG A 69 1.21 9.21 -4.75
CA ARG A 69 0.36 8.09 -5.13
C ARG A 69 -0.30 8.40 -6.47
N TYR A 70 0.20 7.77 -7.53
CA TYR A 70 -0.28 7.94 -8.90
C TYR A 70 -1.26 6.82 -9.25
N MET A 71 -2.43 7.18 -9.73
CA MET A 71 -3.47 6.23 -10.12
C MET A 71 -3.93 6.51 -11.54
N ALA A 72 -3.80 5.52 -12.42
CA ALA A 72 -4.28 5.63 -13.79
C ALA A 72 -5.79 5.91 -13.83
N PRO A 73 -6.31 6.67 -14.79
CA PRO A 73 -7.73 7.05 -14.83
C PRO A 73 -8.71 5.87 -14.85
N HIS A 74 -8.28 4.72 -15.39
CA HIS A 74 -9.07 3.48 -15.49
C HIS A 74 -8.78 2.47 -14.37
N ALA A 75 -7.81 2.77 -13.49
CA ALA A 75 -7.48 1.89 -12.39
C ALA A 75 -8.58 1.88 -11.32
N THR A 76 -8.62 0.80 -10.55
CA THR A 76 -9.61 0.59 -9.49
C THR A 76 -8.91 0.27 -8.17
N LEU A 77 -9.30 0.97 -7.11
CA LEU A 77 -9.03 0.56 -5.73
C LEU A 77 -10.25 -0.14 -5.14
N MET A 78 -10.03 -1.06 -4.21
CA MET A 78 -11.09 -1.65 -3.41
C MET A 78 -10.66 -1.76 -1.95
N LEU A 79 -11.47 -1.20 -1.08
CA LEU A 79 -11.36 -1.30 0.38
C LEU A 79 -12.48 -2.15 0.94
N HIS A 80 -12.18 -2.96 1.93
CA HIS A 80 -13.15 -3.74 2.70
C HIS A 80 -12.61 -4.02 4.10
N ASP A 81 -13.50 -4.46 5.01
CA ASP A 81 -13.08 -4.88 6.34
C ASP A 81 -12.07 -6.02 6.28
N VAL A 82 -11.20 -6.11 7.27
CA VAL A 82 -10.32 -7.27 7.41
C VAL A 82 -11.16 -8.53 7.54
N SER A 83 -10.98 -9.45 6.61
CA SER A 83 -11.66 -10.75 6.62
C SER A 83 -10.80 -11.81 7.29
N THR A 84 -11.43 -12.68 8.07
CA THR A 84 -10.80 -13.86 8.66
C THR A 84 -11.72 -15.05 8.54
N GLY A 85 -11.14 -16.24 8.50
CA GLY A 85 -11.88 -17.51 8.61
C GLY A 85 -11.21 -18.35 9.69
N THR A 86 -11.96 -18.67 10.72
CA THR A 86 -11.44 -19.47 11.84
C THR A 86 -12.47 -20.49 12.30
N TYR A 87 -11.97 -21.62 12.76
CA TYR A 87 -12.77 -22.66 13.41
C TYR A 87 -11.92 -23.33 14.49
N GLY A 88 -12.57 -23.90 15.50
CA GLY A 88 -11.84 -24.58 16.57
C GLY A 88 -12.50 -24.40 17.92
N LYS A 89 -11.70 -24.39 18.97
CA LYS A 89 -12.19 -24.14 20.33
C LYS A 89 -12.70 -22.70 20.46
N VAL A 90 -13.71 -22.50 21.27
CA VAL A 90 -14.38 -21.20 21.45
C VAL A 90 -13.39 -20.09 21.79
N GLU A 91 -12.44 -20.35 22.68
CA GLU A 91 -11.46 -19.34 23.09
C GLU A 91 -10.44 -19.03 22.00
N ASP A 92 -10.05 -20.00 21.18
CA ASP A 92 -9.17 -19.77 20.02
C ASP A 92 -9.89 -18.90 18.98
N VAL A 93 -11.15 -19.21 18.67
CA VAL A 93 -11.99 -18.38 17.76
C VAL A 93 -12.13 -16.94 18.25
N LYS A 94 -12.36 -16.75 19.56
CA LYS A 94 -12.43 -15.40 20.14
C LYS A 94 -11.08 -14.65 20.04
N ALA A 95 -9.97 -15.34 20.21
CA ALA A 95 -8.64 -14.75 20.07
C ALA A 95 -8.40 -14.29 18.63
N ASP A 96 -8.74 -15.11 17.63
CA ASP A 96 -8.61 -14.78 16.21
C ASP A 96 -9.48 -13.58 15.81
N VAL A 97 -10.72 -13.51 16.32
CA VAL A 97 -11.61 -12.36 16.08
C VAL A 97 -11.02 -11.09 16.66
N LYS A 98 -10.51 -11.11 17.89
CA LYS A 98 -9.87 -9.94 18.51
C LYS A 98 -8.64 -9.48 17.72
N GLU A 99 -7.86 -10.42 17.20
CA GLU A 99 -6.69 -10.09 16.39
C GLU A 99 -7.11 -9.48 15.03
N ALA A 100 -8.14 -10.00 14.38
CA ALA A 100 -8.68 -9.41 13.16
C ALA A 100 -9.18 -7.97 13.39
N GLU A 101 -9.88 -7.71 14.51
CA GLU A 101 -10.31 -6.37 14.90
C GLU A 101 -9.13 -5.43 15.16
N ARG A 102 -8.07 -5.91 15.81
CA ARG A 102 -6.85 -5.14 16.07
C ARG A 102 -6.17 -4.77 14.78
N LEU A 103 -6.00 -5.73 13.85
CA LEU A 103 -5.40 -5.52 12.54
C LEU A 103 -6.22 -4.54 11.70
N HIS A 104 -7.54 -4.66 11.70
CA HIS A 104 -8.45 -3.74 11.03
C HIS A 104 -8.19 -2.29 11.49
N LYS A 105 -8.25 -2.04 12.80
CA LYS A 105 -8.01 -0.71 13.37
C LYS A 105 -6.64 -0.17 13.00
N LEU A 106 -5.59 -1.00 13.15
CA LEU A 106 -4.22 -0.59 12.87
C LEU A 106 -4.04 -0.18 11.39
N ILE A 107 -4.50 -1.02 10.46
CA ILE A 107 -4.31 -0.79 9.02
C ILE A 107 -5.07 0.46 8.58
N PHE A 108 -6.33 0.62 8.98
CA PHE A 108 -7.14 1.78 8.61
C PHE A 108 -6.63 3.08 9.24
N LYS A 109 -6.07 3.02 10.44
CA LYS A 109 -5.37 4.16 11.05
C LYS A 109 -4.16 4.58 10.21
N LEU A 110 -3.29 3.65 9.81
CA LEU A 110 -2.11 3.95 9.00
C LEU A 110 -2.46 4.65 7.68
N ILE A 111 -3.47 4.18 6.97
CA ILE A 111 -3.89 4.84 5.73
C ILE A 111 -4.58 6.19 5.97
N ALA A 112 -5.32 6.34 7.07
CA ALA A 112 -5.93 7.62 7.44
C ALA A 112 -4.86 8.66 7.75
N GLU A 113 -3.85 8.32 8.54
CA GLU A 113 -2.70 9.17 8.84
C GLU A 113 -1.98 9.63 7.56
N ASN A 114 -1.66 8.70 6.65
CA ASN A 114 -0.99 9.03 5.39
C ASN A 114 -1.88 9.84 4.41
N ALA A 115 -3.20 9.66 4.49
CA ALA A 115 -4.17 10.44 3.74
C ALA A 115 -4.50 11.80 4.38
N GLY A 116 -3.97 12.11 5.56
CA GLY A 116 -4.27 13.33 6.32
C GLY A 116 -5.74 13.39 6.75
N LYS A 117 -6.28 12.27 7.19
CA LYS A 117 -7.66 12.11 7.68
C LYS A 117 -7.66 11.73 9.16
N ASP A 118 -8.82 11.89 9.80
CA ASP A 118 -9.04 11.38 11.15
C ASP A 118 -8.85 9.86 11.21
N GLU A 119 -8.37 9.34 12.33
CA GLU A 119 -8.01 7.94 12.54
C GLU A 119 -9.11 6.94 12.12
N ASP A 120 -10.36 7.29 12.34
CA ASP A 120 -11.54 6.45 12.06
C ASP A 120 -12.25 6.77 10.74
N TYR A 121 -11.68 7.68 9.93
CA TYR A 121 -12.32 8.16 8.71
C TYR A 121 -12.73 7.04 7.75
N PHE A 122 -11.80 6.17 7.40
CA PHE A 122 -12.08 5.09 6.44
C PHE A 122 -12.97 3.99 7.02
N THR A 123 -12.85 3.71 8.31
CA THR A 123 -13.75 2.78 9.01
C THR A 123 -15.18 3.30 9.00
N LYS A 124 -15.40 4.60 9.25
CA LYS A 124 -16.72 5.23 9.12
C LYS A 124 -17.25 5.14 7.69
N GLN A 125 -16.40 5.37 6.68
CA GLN A 125 -16.81 5.25 5.29
C GLN A 125 -17.28 3.83 4.91
N LEU A 126 -16.67 2.78 5.48
CA LEU A 126 -17.13 1.40 5.30
C LEU A 126 -18.43 1.13 6.06
N HIS A 127 -18.52 1.60 7.30
CA HIS A 127 -19.76 1.48 8.10
C HIS A 127 -20.97 2.13 7.39
N ASP A 128 -20.80 3.34 6.83
CA ASP A 128 -21.87 4.04 6.10
C ASP A 128 -22.30 3.29 4.83
N ARG A 129 -21.51 2.34 4.36
CA ARG A 129 -21.77 1.43 3.24
C ARG A 129 -22.20 0.04 3.69
N SER A 130 -22.61 -0.10 4.96
CA SER A 130 -23.00 -1.39 5.56
C SER A 130 -21.91 -2.46 5.43
N HIS A 131 -20.64 -2.05 5.54
CA HIS A 131 -19.45 -2.92 5.42
C HIS A 131 -19.33 -3.67 4.09
N ALA A 132 -20.00 -3.18 3.04
CA ALA A 132 -19.83 -3.71 1.70
C ALA A 132 -18.46 -3.31 1.11
N GLU A 133 -17.99 -4.10 0.15
CA GLU A 133 -16.77 -3.77 -0.60
C GLU A 133 -16.89 -2.39 -1.25
N TRP A 134 -15.93 -1.53 -0.98
CA TRP A 134 -15.91 -0.17 -1.47
C TRP A 134 -14.96 -0.01 -2.65
N TYR A 135 -15.52 -0.08 -3.86
CA TYR A 135 -14.78 0.17 -5.09
C TYR A 135 -14.68 1.67 -5.35
N LEU A 136 -13.45 2.14 -5.64
CA LEU A 136 -13.16 3.54 -5.92
C LEU A 136 -12.53 3.69 -7.30
N THR A 137 -13.08 4.62 -8.07
CA THR A 137 -12.42 5.16 -9.26
C THR A 137 -11.24 6.05 -8.87
N ALA A 138 -10.39 6.43 -9.83
CA ALA A 138 -9.31 7.37 -9.57
C ALA A 138 -9.81 8.73 -9.03
N LYS A 139 -10.98 9.19 -9.48
CA LYS A 139 -11.62 10.41 -8.98
C LYS A 139 -12.07 10.27 -7.53
N ASP A 140 -12.69 9.14 -7.19
CA ASP A 140 -13.10 8.86 -5.81
C ASP A 140 -11.89 8.73 -4.89
N ALA A 141 -10.86 7.99 -5.31
CA ALA A 141 -9.61 7.87 -4.56
C ALA A 141 -8.97 9.25 -4.31
N LYS A 142 -8.97 10.14 -5.29
CA LYS A 142 -8.49 11.52 -5.15
C LYS A 142 -9.30 12.32 -4.15
N LYS A 143 -10.62 12.22 -4.17
CA LYS A 143 -11.54 12.89 -3.24
C LYS A 143 -11.26 12.50 -1.78
N HIS A 144 -10.93 11.25 -1.54
CA HIS A 144 -10.60 10.72 -0.21
C HIS A 144 -9.11 10.84 0.14
N ASN A 145 -8.31 11.46 -0.72
CA ASN A 145 -6.86 11.58 -0.61
C ASN A 145 -6.12 10.22 -0.52
N LEU A 146 -6.71 9.16 -1.08
CA LEU A 146 -6.04 7.88 -1.27
C LEU A 146 -5.08 7.92 -2.46
N CYS A 147 -5.32 8.73 -3.47
CA CYS A 147 -4.33 9.06 -4.49
C CYS A 147 -4.02 10.56 -4.50
N THR A 148 -2.78 10.93 -4.84
CA THR A 148 -2.33 12.32 -4.94
C THR A 148 -2.37 12.83 -6.37
N HIS A 149 -2.27 11.95 -7.37
CA HIS A 149 -2.26 12.30 -8.80
C HIS A 149 -3.07 11.29 -9.60
N ILE A 150 -3.95 11.78 -10.47
CA ILE A 150 -4.63 10.95 -11.47
C ILE A 150 -3.77 10.96 -12.73
N GLY A 151 -3.31 9.79 -13.13
CA GLY A 151 -2.38 9.58 -14.23
C GLY A 151 -1.25 8.64 -13.83
N VAL A 152 -0.38 8.34 -14.76
CA VAL A 152 0.84 7.55 -14.55
C VAL A 152 2.02 8.49 -14.69
N PRO A 153 3.02 8.47 -13.78
CA PRO A 153 4.19 9.32 -13.92
C PRO A 153 5.04 8.91 -15.12
N GLU A 154 5.70 9.87 -15.74
CA GLU A 154 6.75 9.58 -16.69
C GLU A 154 8.02 9.16 -15.92
N LEU A 155 8.49 7.95 -16.18
CA LEU A 155 9.71 7.40 -15.59
C LEU A 155 10.81 7.37 -16.63
N THR A 156 11.88 8.11 -16.39
CA THR A 156 13.09 8.07 -17.22
C THR A 156 14.13 7.19 -16.54
N VAL A 157 14.61 6.16 -17.22
CA VAL A 157 15.71 5.30 -16.76
C VAL A 157 16.98 5.73 -17.49
N SER A 158 18.01 6.17 -16.73
CA SER A 158 19.36 6.42 -17.26
C SER A 158 20.34 5.40 -16.67
N VAL A 159 21.27 4.93 -17.51
CA VAL A 159 22.31 3.98 -17.09
C VAL A 159 23.67 4.62 -17.39
N ASP A 160 24.43 4.91 -16.33
CA ASP A 160 25.80 5.37 -16.45
C ASP A 160 26.76 4.18 -16.40
N VAL A 161 27.56 4.02 -17.47
CA VAL A 161 28.55 2.94 -17.57
C VAL A 161 29.94 3.51 -17.30
N ASN A 162 30.53 3.11 -16.16
CA ASN A 162 31.89 3.49 -15.79
C ASN A 162 32.88 2.35 -16.05
N TYR A 163 33.89 2.63 -16.85
CA TYR A 163 34.99 1.69 -17.08
C TYR A 163 36.18 2.02 -16.17
N LYS A 164 36.71 1.04 -15.47
CA LYS A 164 37.99 1.14 -14.77
C LYS A 164 39.03 0.34 -15.53
N PHE A 165 40.08 1.00 -15.96
CA PHE A 165 41.22 0.32 -16.54
C PHE A 165 42.25 0.08 -15.43
N GLY A 166 42.74 -1.16 -15.32
CA GLY A 166 43.85 -1.56 -14.46
C GLY A 166 45.02 -2.05 -15.33
N VAL A 167 46.25 -1.84 -14.86
CA VAL A 167 47.43 -2.48 -15.43
C VAL A 167 47.53 -3.85 -14.74
N LEU A 168 47.69 -4.93 -15.55
CA LEU A 168 47.91 -6.31 -15.07
C LEU A 168 49.35 -6.46 -14.55
#